data_45a12ff036af82ecea970ab095441582
#
_entry.id   45a12ff036af82ecea970ab095441582
#
_cell.length_a   1.000
_cell.length_b   1.000
_cell.length_c   1.000
_cell.angle_alpha   90.00
_cell.angle_beta   90.00
_cell.angle_gamma   90.00
#
_symmetry.space_group_name_H-M   'P 1'
#
loop_
_entity.id
_entity.type
_entity.pdbx_description
1 polymer ?
#
loop_
_entity_poly.entity_id
_entity_poly.type
_entity_poly.pdbx_seq_one_letter_code
_entity_poly.pdbx_strand_id
1 'polypeptide(L)'
;QGTVRTKAVGLRLGFSGDEFGYALDFGLPVPSSDPLRPTLFNLDPEFKRECLWRGPVLRPAALLADRAGPAVRVRDDSGAWAGSSRIGLTDSMLSELADPRACPELLVVRERLRSWRFYDQFRTDADAPARQDRIGTRTPVLDHDGGDLAAALRTIQEFGDDEALAEAVSDAFPRSRVEVEAVDGLLRLRFHQHGLLRPLAAAELSDGTLRYLLWVAALLSPRPPELLVLNEPETSLHPDLLPALAALIAKARAQLIVVSHARPLVHALSAIAPEAAVLELEKEFGATVLAGQGRLGRPAWHWPKR
;
A
#
# COMPACT_ATOMS: atom_id res chain seq x y z
N GLN A 1 -13.58 -32.97 3.28
CA GLN A 1 -14.60 -33.04 2.19
C GLN A 1 -14.67 -31.65 1.58
N GLY A 2 -14.07 -31.46 0.38
CA GLY A 2 -14.08 -30.20 -0.32
C GLY A 2 -15.47 -29.90 -0.88
N THR A 3 -16.00 -28.73 -0.60
CA THR A 3 -17.22 -28.22 -1.21
C THR A 3 -16.98 -28.01 -2.71
N VAL A 4 -17.75 -28.70 -3.55
CA VAL A 4 -17.74 -28.46 -5.01
C VAL A 4 -18.24 -27.02 -5.23
N ARG A 5 -17.35 -26.12 -5.68
CA ARG A 5 -17.74 -24.74 -5.99
C ARG A 5 -18.56 -24.72 -7.28
N THR A 6 -19.81 -24.39 -7.16
CA THR A 6 -20.74 -24.19 -8.31
C THR A 6 -20.67 -22.78 -8.88
N LYS A 7 -19.99 -21.84 -8.20
CA LYS A 7 -19.84 -20.46 -8.65
C LYS A 7 -18.50 -20.23 -9.32
N ALA A 8 -18.49 -19.42 -10.38
CA ALA A 8 -17.27 -19.02 -11.05
C ALA A 8 -16.29 -18.37 -10.07
N VAL A 9 -15.01 -18.74 -10.16
CA VAL A 9 -13.94 -18.12 -9.39
C VAL A 9 -13.70 -16.71 -9.94
N GLY A 10 -13.69 -15.74 -9.05
CA GLY A 10 -13.41 -14.35 -9.42
C GLY A 10 -12.91 -13.58 -8.22
N LEU A 11 -12.06 -12.57 -8.49
CA LEU A 11 -11.55 -11.62 -7.52
C LEU A 11 -12.03 -10.23 -7.93
N ARG A 12 -12.63 -9.50 -7.00
CA ARG A 12 -13.10 -8.14 -7.21
C ARG A 12 -12.36 -7.22 -6.27
N LEU A 13 -11.72 -6.21 -6.83
CA LEU A 13 -10.99 -5.20 -6.09
C LEU A 13 -11.48 -3.82 -6.54
N GLY A 14 -11.46 -2.85 -5.64
CA GLY A 14 -11.83 -1.50 -5.98
C GLY A 14 -11.75 -0.58 -4.78
N PHE A 15 -11.76 0.70 -5.07
CA PHE A 15 -11.81 1.77 -4.09
C PHE A 15 -12.73 2.89 -4.61
N SER A 16 -13.14 3.74 -3.70
CA SER A 16 -13.91 4.93 -3.99
C SER A 16 -13.43 6.06 -3.10
N GLY A 17 -13.11 7.18 -3.70
CA GLY A 17 -12.77 8.43 -3.04
C GLY A 17 -13.75 9.55 -3.45
N ASP A 18 -13.49 10.75 -2.97
CA ASP A 18 -14.38 11.91 -3.24
C ASP A 18 -14.38 12.30 -4.73
N GLU A 19 -13.23 12.16 -5.41
CA GLU A 19 -13.09 12.55 -6.81
C GLU A 19 -13.37 11.40 -7.76
N PHE A 20 -12.73 10.23 -7.50
CA PHE A 20 -12.77 9.07 -8.39
C PHE A 20 -12.95 7.78 -7.61
N GLY A 21 -13.62 6.84 -8.26
CA GLY A 21 -13.60 5.45 -7.86
C GLY A 21 -13.15 4.57 -9.01
N TYR A 22 -12.49 3.47 -8.68
CA TYR A 22 -11.99 2.49 -9.62
C TYR A 22 -12.27 1.09 -9.12
N ALA A 23 -12.70 0.20 -10.01
CA ALA A 23 -12.97 -1.19 -9.68
C ALA A 23 -12.61 -2.11 -10.84
N LEU A 24 -12.17 -3.31 -10.48
CA LEU A 24 -11.81 -4.38 -11.42
C LEU A 24 -12.39 -5.73 -10.94
N ASP A 25 -12.73 -6.58 -11.90
CA ASP A 25 -13.22 -7.95 -11.70
C ASP A 25 -12.35 -8.89 -12.54
N PHE A 26 -11.56 -9.71 -11.86
CA PHE A 26 -10.79 -10.79 -12.45
C PHE A 26 -11.60 -12.08 -12.45
N GLY A 27 -11.39 -12.89 -13.48
CA GLY A 27 -11.95 -14.24 -13.53
C GLY A 27 -11.06 -15.13 -14.36
N LEU A 28 -11.29 -16.44 -14.26
CA LEU A 28 -10.56 -17.41 -15.07
C LEU A 28 -10.99 -17.30 -16.55
N PRO A 29 -10.10 -17.68 -17.48
CA PRO A 29 -10.43 -17.78 -18.90
C PRO A 29 -11.66 -18.66 -19.12
N VAL A 30 -12.40 -18.36 -20.18
CA VAL A 30 -13.43 -19.32 -20.65
C VAL A 30 -12.68 -20.52 -21.24
N PRO A 31 -12.92 -21.75 -20.78
CA PRO A 31 -12.27 -22.92 -21.29
C PRO A 31 -12.41 -22.99 -22.82
N SER A 32 -11.29 -23.22 -23.51
CA SER A 32 -11.35 -23.45 -24.96
C SER A 32 -12.18 -24.69 -25.27
N SER A 33 -13.14 -24.54 -26.15
CA SER A 33 -13.91 -25.67 -26.67
C SER A 33 -13.16 -26.45 -27.75
N ASP A 34 -11.97 -26.01 -28.16
CA ASP A 34 -11.15 -26.68 -29.16
C ASP A 34 -10.27 -27.76 -28.52
N PRO A 35 -10.59 -29.05 -28.70
CA PRO A 35 -9.81 -30.16 -28.15
C PRO A 35 -8.41 -30.27 -28.77
N LEU A 36 -8.19 -29.63 -29.90
CA LEU A 36 -6.92 -29.69 -30.66
C LEU A 36 -5.92 -28.63 -30.19
N ARG A 37 -6.36 -27.68 -29.36
CA ARG A 37 -5.49 -26.63 -28.78
C ARG A 37 -5.69 -26.50 -27.28
N PRO A 38 -5.29 -27.52 -26.50
CA PRO A 38 -5.35 -27.41 -25.04
C PRO A 38 -4.37 -26.33 -24.59
N THR A 39 -4.81 -25.47 -23.69
CA THR A 39 -3.92 -24.50 -23.03
C THR A 39 -3.60 -24.96 -21.61
N LEU A 40 -2.36 -24.75 -21.17
CA LEU A 40 -1.93 -24.93 -19.77
C LEU A 40 -2.26 -23.72 -18.90
N PHE A 41 -2.68 -22.60 -19.52
CA PHE A 41 -2.91 -21.31 -18.86
C PHE A 41 -4.36 -21.05 -18.47
N ASN A 42 -5.14 -22.11 -18.23
CA ASN A 42 -6.55 -22.00 -17.82
C ASN A 42 -6.75 -21.37 -16.42
N LEU A 43 -5.67 -21.17 -15.67
CA LEU A 43 -5.69 -20.56 -14.34
C LEU A 43 -5.17 -19.12 -14.34
N ASP A 44 -4.69 -18.61 -15.48
CA ASP A 44 -4.25 -17.24 -15.60
C ASP A 44 -5.46 -16.29 -15.53
N PRO A 45 -5.49 -15.34 -14.59
CA PRO A 45 -6.62 -14.46 -14.44
C PRO A 45 -6.73 -13.47 -15.59
N GLU A 46 -7.93 -13.24 -16.07
CA GLU A 46 -8.26 -12.22 -17.07
C GLU A 46 -9.11 -11.11 -16.48
N PHE A 47 -8.97 -9.89 -16.97
CA PHE A 47 -9.89 -8.81 -16.66
C PHE A 47 -11.25 -9.07 -17.32
N LYS A 48 -12.26 -9.35 -16.52
CA LYS A 48 -13.65 -9.52 -16.98
C LYS A 48 -14.39 -8.20 -17.03
N ARG A 49 -14.09 -7.33 -16.07
CA ARG A 49 -14.62 -5.97 -15.99
C ARG A 49 -13.60 -5.05 -15.35
N GLU A 50 -13.56 -3.80 -15.81
CA GLU A 50 -12.77 -2.74 -15.21
C GLU A 50 -13.51 -1.42 -15.44
N CYS A 51 -13.63 -0.56 -14.44
CA CYS A 51 -14.33 0.69 -14.59
C CYS A 51 -13.75 1.80 -13.72
N LEU A 52 -13.79 3.02 -14.27
CA LEU A 52 -13.46 4.26 -13.61
C LEU A 52 -14.72 5.15 -13.58
N TRP A 53 -15.00 5.77 -12.45
CA TRP A 53 -16.12 6.68 -12.31
C TRP A 53 -15.75 7.91 -11.49
N ARG A 54 -16.55 8.97 -11.60
CA ARG A 54 -16.40 10.22 -10.83
C ARG A 54 -17.20 10.15 -9.53
N GLY A 55 -16.57 10.59 -8.44
CA GLY A 55 -17.20 10.69 -7.13
C GLY A 55 -17.27 9.37 -6.35
N PRO A 56 -17.89 9.41 -5.15
CA PRO A 56 -17.80 8.30 -4.20
C PRO A 56 -18.73 7.12 -4.54
N VAL A 57 -19.68 7.27 -5.46
CA VAL A 57 -20.70 6.23 -5.73
C VAL A 57 -20.69 5.86 -7.22
N LEU A 58 -20.52 4.55 -7.50
CA LEU A 58 -20.64 4.02 -8.84
C LEU A 58 -22.09 4.13 -9.34
N ARG A 59 -22.30 4.96 -10.34
CA ARG A 59 -23.57 5.11 -11.07
C ARG A 59 -23.30 5.10 -12.58
N PRO A 60 -24.22 4.63 -13.41
CA PRO A 60 -24.03 4.62 -14.87
C PRO A 60 -23.67 5.99 -15.45
N ALA A 61 -24.27 7.07 -14.92
CA ALA A 61 -23.97 8.44 -15.35
C ALA A 61 -22.59 8.95 -14.91
N ALA A 62 -22.01 8.39 -13.85
CA ALA A 62 -20.72 8.78 -13.32
C ALA A 62 -19.53 8.05 -13.99
N LEU A 63 -19.79 6.98 -14.76
CA LEU A 63 -18.77 6.23 -15.45
C LEU A 63 -18.01 7.13 -16.44
N LEU A 64 -16.70 7.12 -16.37
CA LEU A 64 -15.77 7.81 -17.26
C LEU A 64 -15.13 6.82 -18.26
N ALA A 65 -14.71 5.67 -17.77
CA ALA A 65 -14.21 4.57 -18.57
C ALA A 65 -14.84 3.25 -18.12
N ASP A 66 -15.15 2.40 -19.08
CA ASP A 66 -15.83 1.12 -18.84
C ASP A 66 -15.30 0.06 -19.80
N ARG A 67 -14.80 -1.02 -19.21
CA ARG A 67 -14.24 -2.16 -19.92
C ARG A 67 -15.07 -3.41 -19.65
N ALA A 68 -15.36 -4.15 -20.72
CA ALA A 68 -15.94 -5.48 -20.67
C ALA A 68 -15.12 -6.43 -21.55
N GLY A 69 -14.42 -7.37 -20.93
CA GLY A 69 -13.45 -8.21 -21.63
C GLY A 69 -12.39 -7.37 -22.36
N PRO A 70 -12.18 -7.55 -23.68
CA PRO A 70 -11.19 -6.79 -24.44
C PRO A 70 -11.68 -5.39 -24.86
N ALA A 71 -12.98 -5.11 -24.81
CA ALA A 71 -13.55 -3.87 -25.30
C ALA A 71 -13.54 -2.79 -24.20
N VAL A 72 -12.96 -1.64 -24.50
CA VAL A 72 -12.94 -0.47 -23.63
C VAL A 72 -13.63 0.70 -24.32
N ARG A 73 -14.46 1.41 -23.59
CA ARG A 73 -15.10 2.66 -24.03
C ARG A 73 -14.85 3.75 -23.00
N VAL A 74 -14.67 4.96 -23.46
CA VAL A 74 -14.37 6.13 -22.67
C VAL A 74 -15.39 7.22 -22.99
N ARG A 75 -15.75 8.05 -22.02
CA ARG A 75 -16.58 9.23 -22.25
C ARG A 75 -15.72 10.41 -22.73
N ASP A 76 -16.24 11.16 -23.69
CA ASP A 76 -15.68 12.42 -24.10
C ASP A 76 -16.15 13.59 -23.18
N ASP A 77 -15.67 14.79 -23.46
CA ASP A 77 -16.01 16.01 -22.71
C ASP A 77 -17.52 16.36 -22.74
N SER A 78 -18.24 15.87 -23.75
CA SER A 78 -19.70 16.01 -23.84
C SER A 78 -20.46 15.02 -22.96
N GLY A 79 -19.78 14.02 -22.41
CA GLY A 79 -20.35 12.92 -21.66
C GLY A 79 -20.89 11.78 -22.54
N ALA A 80 -20.70 11.85 -23.86
CA ALA A 80 -21.04 10.77 -24.77
C ALA A 80 -19.95 9.68 -24.75
N TRP A 81 -20.33 8.43 -25.06
CA TRP A 81 -19.35 7.37 -25.22
C TRP A 81 -18.60 7.58 -26.54
N ALA A 82 -17.32 7.94 -26.45
CA ALA A 82 -16.43 8.13 -27.58
C ALA A 82 -15.57 6.90 -27.78
N GLY A 83 -15.47 6.44 -29.00
CA GLY A 83 -14.59 5.37 -29.45
C GLY A 83 -14.72 4.06 -28.68
N SER A 84 -14.25 2.99 -29.28
CA SER A 84 -13.97 1.74 -28.57
C SER A 84 -12.56 1.29 -28.92
N SER A 85 -11.74 1.09 -27.88
CA SER A 85 -10.43 0.47 -28.01
C SER A 85 -10.51 -1.00 -27.65
N ARG A 86 -9.57 -1.79 -28.15
CA ARG A 86 -9.41 -3.19 -27.74
C ARG A 86 -8.03 -3.35 -27.11
N ILE A 87 -8.01 -3.94 -25.93
CA ILE A 87 -6.78 -4.26 -25.20
C ILE A 87 -6.74 -5.75 -24.87
N GLY A 88 -5.55 -6.26 -24.54
CA GLY A 88 -5.37 -7.65 -24.13
C GLY A 88 -6.21 -8.00 -22.88
N LEU A 89 -6.59 -9.26 -22.74
CA LEU A 89 -7.40 -9.70 -21.60
C LEU A 89 -6.62 -9.67 -20.29
N THR A 90 -5.29 -9.65 -20.35
CA THR A 90 -4.39 -9.62 -19.21
C THR A 90 -3.89 -8.21 -18.86
N ASP A 91 -4.14 -7.23 -19.74
CA ASP A 91 -3.64 -5.86 -19.60
C ASP A 91 -4.70 -4.96 -18.96
N SER A 92 -4.32 -4.01 -18.12
CA SER A 92 -5.24 -3.05 -17.54
C SER A 92 -5.48 -1.86 -18.46
N MET A 93 -6.69 -1.29 -18.44
CA MET A 93 -6.94 -0.02 -19.11
C MET A 93 -6.11 1.14 -18.52
N LEU A 94 -5.69 1.05 -17.25
CA LEU A 94 -4.81 2.04 -16.63
C LEU A 94 -3.39 2.02 -17.22
N SER A 95 -2.90 0.86 -17.70
CA SER A 95 -1.59 0.76 -18.35
C SER A 95 -1.66 1.08 -19.84
N GLU A 96 -2.70 0.57 -20.53
CA GLU A 96 -2.76 0.62 -21.98
C GLU A 96 -3.39 1.90 -22.55
N LEU A 97 -4.31 2.53 -21.81
CA LEU A 97 -4.96 3.77 -22.27
C LEU A 97 -4.29 5.00 -21.64
N ALA A 98 -3.10 5.29 -22.11
CA ALA A 98 -2.31 6.42 -21.61
C ALA A 98 -2.51 7.71 -22.44
N ASP A 99 -3.61 7.85 -23.17
CA ASP A 99 -3.88 9.06 -23.97
C ASP A 99 -4.49 10.16 -23.06
N PRO A 100 -3.72 11.23 -22.77
CA PRO A 100 -4.21 12.33 -21.92
C PRO A 100 -5.34 13.13 -22.57
N ARG A 101 -5.60 12.96 -23.87
CA ARG A 101 -6.69 13.64 -24.56
C ARG A 101 -7.99 12.84 -24.54
N ALA A 102 -7.88 11.51 -24.51
CA ALA A 102 -9.06 10.64 -24.52
C ALA A 102 -9.68 10.49 -23.13
N CYS A 103 -8.88 10.34 -22.09
CA CYS A 103 -9.34 10.20 -20.70
C CYS A 103 -8.21 10.57 -19.72
N PRO A 104 -8.02 11.87 -19.42
CA PRO A 104 -6.99 12.32 -18.49
C PRO A 104 -7.16 11.73 -17.10
N GLU A 105 -8.37 11.40 -16.69
CA GLU A 105 -8.69 10.83 -15.39
C GLU A 105 -8.05 9.45 -15.18
N LEU A 106 -7.88 8.65 -16.24
CA LEU A 106 -7.14 7.38 -16.17
C LEU A 106 -5.68 7.59 -15.75
N LEU A 107 -5.04 8.65 -16.28
CA LEU A 107 -3.68 9.00 -15.90
C LEU A 107 -3.60 9.47 -14.44
N VAL A 108 -4.53 10.30 -14.02
CA VAL A 108 -4.61 10.78 -12.62
C VAL A 108 -4.74 9.59 -11.67
N VAL A 109 -5.68 8.69 -11.92
CA VAL A 109 -5.90 7.51 -11.07
C VAL A 109 -4.70 6.56 -11.11
N ARG A 110 -4.07 6.37 -12.29
CA ARG A 110 -2.84 5.58 -12.41
C ARG A 110 -1.71 6.13 -11.54
N GLU A 111 -1.44 7.43 -11.61
CA GLU A 111 -0.37 8.05 -10.82
C GLU A 111 -0.70 8.03 -9.32
N ARG A 112 -1.97 8.21 -8.96
CA ARG A 112 -2.43 8.05 -7.57
C ARG A 112 -2.18 6.64 -7.05
N LEU A 113 -2.57 5.59 -7.78
CA LEU A 113 -2.32 4.20 -7.42
C LEU A 113 -0.83 3.87 -7.35
N ARG A 114 -0.01 4.45 -8.24
CA ARG A 114 1.45 4.31 -8.20
C ARG A 114 2.09 4.94 -6.98
N SER A 115 1.48 6.00 -6.45
CA SER A 115 1.96 6.65 -5.23
C SER A 115 1.66 5.85 -3.97
N TRP A 116 0.66 4.96 -3.97
CA TRP A 116 0.32 4.15 -2.81
C TRP A 116 1.48 3.27 -2.38
N ARG A 117 1.63 3.09 -1.08
CA ARG A 117 2.67 2.25 -0.50
C ARG A 117 2.04 1.21 0.40
N PHE A 118 2.49 -0.03 0.19
CA PHE A 118 2.10 -1.19 0.98
C PHE A 118 3.36 -1.76 1.60
N TYR A 119 3.52 -1.58 2.89
CA TYR A 119 4.60 -2.19 3.64
C TYR A 119 4.04 -3.38 4.41
N ASP A 120 4.30 -4.57 3.87
CA ASP A 120 3.86 -5.82 4.45
C ASP A 120 4.88 -6.30 5.49
N GLN A 121 6.08 -6.60 5.05
CA GLN A 121 7.12 -7.08 5.95
C GLN A 121 8.50 -6.61 5.52
N PHE A 122 9.10 -5.72 6.29
CA PHE A 122 10.51 -5.42 6.12
C PHE A 122 11.38 -6.58 6.55
N ARG A 123 12.32 -6.99 5.72
CA ARG A 123 13.36 -7.94 6.11
C ARG A 123 14.31 -7.27 7.10
N THR A 124 14.62 -8.00 8.18
CA THR A 124 15.57 -7.56 9.22
C THR A 124 16.61 -8.64 9.55
N ASP A 125 16.60 -9.76 8.84
CA ASP A 125 17.62 -10.82 8.94
C ASP A 125 19.02 -10.30 8.57
N ALA A 126 20.05 -11.12 8.76
CA ALA A 126 21.45 -10.73 8.53
C ALA A 126 21.74 -10.25 7.09
N ASP A 127 20.99 -10.77 6.10
CA ASP A 127 21.13 -10.42 4.69
C ASP A 127 20.12 -9.35 4.24
N ALA A 128 19.40 -8.73 5.18
CA ALA A 128 18.41 -7.73 4.87
C ALA A 128 19.01 -6.54 4.10
N PRO A 129 18.33 -6.03 3.06
CA PRO A 129 18.82 -4.89 2.27
C PRO A 129 19.15 -3.66 3.12
N ALA A 130 18.35 -3.38 4.16
CA ALA A 130 18.51 -2.25 5.06
C ALA A 130 19.78 -2.31 5.94
N ARG A 131 20.44 -3.48 6.05
CA ARG A 131 21.70 -3.64 6.80
C ARG A 131 22.93 -3.30 5.99
N GLN A 132 22.79 -3.13 4.68
CA GLN A 132 23.91 -2.97 3.77
C GLN A 132 24.19 -1.50 3.47
N ASP A 133 25.48 -1.15 3.43
CA ASP A 133 25.91 0.13 2.89
C ASP A 133 25.67 0.14 1.38
N ARG A 134 25.04 1.18 0.87
CA ARG A 134 24.68 1.29 -0.55
C ARG A 134 24.97 2.68 -1.10
N ILE A 135 25.17 2.76 -2.41
CA ILE A 135 25.10 4.02 -3.12
C ILE A 135 23.68 4.57 -2.93
N GLY A 136 23.58 5.77 -2.40
CA GLY A 136 22.30 6.41 -2.15
C GLY A 136 22.12 7.66 -2.99
N THR A 137 20.88 7.88 -3.40
CA THR A 137 20.40 9.12 -3.99
C THR A 137 19.34 9.72 -3.09
N ARG A 138 18.93 10.94 -3.35
CA ARG A 138 17.80 11.55 -2.63
C ARG A 138 16.56 10.66 -2.75
N THR A 139 16.10 10.14 -1.62
CA THR A 139 15.01 9.16 -1.49
C THR A 139 13.84 9.77 -0.71
N PRO A 140 12.90 10.44 -1.39
CA PRO A 140 11.78 11.11 -0.72
C PRO A 140 10.72 10.15 -0.20
N VAL A 141 10.71 8.89 -0.63
CA VAL A 141 9.80 7.81 -0.19
C VAL A 141 10.62 6.54 -0.07
N LEU A 142 10.55 5.87 1.07
CA LEU A 142 11.24 4.60 1.32
C LEU A 142 10.77 3.52 0.32
N ASP A 143 11.71 2.75 -0.21
CA ASP A 143 11.37 1.61 -1.06
C ASP A 143 10.73 0.48 -0.24
N HIS A 144 9.99 -0.39 -0.91
CA HIS A 144 9.21 -1.46 -0.27
C HIS A 144 10.09 -2.50 0.45
N ASP A 145 11.33 -2.71 0.00
CA ASP A 145 12.29 -3.63 0.64
C ASP A 145 13.16 -2.96 1.73
N GLY A 146 13.04 -1.63 1.88
CA GLY A 146 13.79 -0.84 2.83
C GLY A 146 15.29 -0.73 2.54
N GLY A 147 15.74 -1.15 1.35
CA GLY A 147 17.17 -1.17 1.02
C GLY A 147 17.82 0.20 0.88
N ASP A 148 17.03 1.25 0.80
CA ASP A 148 17.44 2.64 0.72
C ASP A 148 17.28 3.41 2.07
N LEU A 149 17.17 2.67 3.19
CA LEU A 149 16.95 3.24 4.53
C LEU A 149 17.91 4.39 4.86
N ALA A 150 19.22 4.22 4.64
CA ALA A 150 20.20 5.27 4.92
C ALA A 150 19.93 6.54 4.08
N ALA A 151 19.61 6.37 2.79
CA ALA A 151 19.27 7.46 1.88
C ALA A 151 17.97 8.16 2.27
N ALA A 152 16.95 7.39 2.68
CA ALA A 152 15.66 7.92 3.15
C ALA A 152 15.83 8.75 4.43
N LEU A 153 16.53 8.23 5.44
CA LEU A 153 16.84 8.97 6.68
C LEU A 153 17.63 10.24 6.41
N ARG A 154 18.67 10.17 5.55
CA ARG A 154 19.41 11.36 5.15
C ARG A 154 18.54 12.38 4.40
N THR A 155 17.62 11.90 3.57
CA THR A 155 16.68 12.78 2.88
C THR A 155 15.71 13.47 3.84
N ILE A 156 15.26 12.78 4.89
CA ILE A 156 14.45 13.39 5.96
C ILE A 156 15.26 14.48 6.67
N GLN A 157 16.52 14.21 7.01
CA GLN A 157 17.41 15.19 7.69
C GLN A 157 17.64 16.46 6.87
N GLU A 158 17.83 16.34 5.56
CA GLU A 158 18.19 17.49 4.71
C GLU A 158 16.99 18.22 4.10
N PHE A 159 15.89 17.49 3.84
CA PHE A 159 14.76 18.00 3.05
C PHE A 159 13.40 17.76 3.70
N GLY A 160 13.36 17.08 4.84
CA GLY A 160 12.17 16.78 5.61
C GLY A 160 12.16 17.47 6.95
N ASP A 161 11.65 16.76 7.95
CA ASP A 161 11.53 17.21 9.33
C ASP A 161 12.55 16.46 10.22
N ASP A 162 13.76 17.01 10.34
CA ASP A 162 14.86 16.43 11.14
C ASP A 162 14.52 16.42 12.64
N GLU A 163 13.75 17.40 13.11
CA GLU A 163 13.34 17.47 14.51
C GLU A 163 12.36 16.33 14.82
N ALA A 164 11.38 16.09 13.96
CA ALA A 164 10.47 14.96 14.09
C ALA A 164 11.20 13.60 14.01
N LEU A 165 12.23 13.48 13.19
CA LEU A 165 13.09 12.30 13.14
C LEU A 165 13.82 12.10 14.47
N ALA A 166 14.46 13.15 14.99
CA ALA A 166 15.19 13.09 16.26
C ALA A 166 14.25 12.74 17.43
N GLU A 167 13.06 13.35 17.45
CA GLU A 167 12.00 13.06 18.44
C GLU A 167 11.57 11.58 18.37
N ALA A 168 11.22 11.07 17.18
CA ALA A 168 10.78 9.69 16.99
C ALA A 168 11.83 8.67 17.44
N VAL A 169 13.11 8.94 17.15
CA VAL A 169 14.22 8.08 17.59
C VAL A 169 14.41 8.16 19.11
N SER A 170 14.33 9.36 19.70
CA SER A 170 14.51 9.54 21.16
C SER A 170 13.35 8.97 21.98
N ASP A 171 12.13 9.01 21.47
CA ASP A 171 10.94 8.43 22.09
C ASP A 171 11.05 6.91 22.23
N ALA A 172 11.57 6.25 21.19
CA ALA A 172 11.76 4.80 21.19
C ALA A 172 13.05 4.38 21.90
N PHE A 173 14.12 5.15 21.77
CA PHE A 173 15.46 4.85 22.28
C PHE A 173 16.03 6.08 22.99
N PRO A 174 15.72 6.26 24.28
CA PRO A 174 16.08 7.47 25.01
C PRO A 174 17.56 7.86 24.86
N ARG A 175 17.80 9.12 24.52
CA ARG A 175 19.15 9.70 24.31
C ARG A 175 19.94 9.04 23.18
N SER A 176 19.28 8.41 22.23
CA SER A 176 19.88 7.85 21.03
C SER A 176 19.63 8.77 19.83
N ARG A 177 20.47 8.67 18.80
CA ARG A 177 20.31 9.42 17.55
C ARG A 177 20.78 8.62 16.35
N VAL A 178 20.25 8.98 15.21
CA VAL A 178 20.65 8.43 13.91
C VAL A 178 21.57 9.43 13.20
N GLU A 179 22.61 8.93 12.58
CA GLU A 179 23.52 9.67 11.71
C GLU A 179 23.73 8.88 10.41
N VAL A 180 23.84 9.57 9.30
CA VAL A 180 24.16 8.97 8.00
C VAL A 180 25.44 9.59 7.45
N GLU A 181 26.46 8.76 7.29
CA GLU A 181 27.77 9.14 6.76
C GLU A 181 27.87 8.76 5.29
N ALA A 182 28.58 9.57 4.51
CA ALA A 182 28.98 9.24 3.15
C ALA A 182 30.46 8.84 3.14
N VAL A 183 30.76 7.59 2.86
CA VAL A 183 32.12 7.06 2.80
C VAL A 183 32.30 6.27 1.50
N ASP A 184 33.29 6.65 0.71
CA ASP A 184 33.60 6.00 -0.58
C ASP A 184 32.40 5.92 -1.54
N GLY A 185 31.51 6.95 -1.49
CA GLY A 185 30.30 7.00 -2.32
C GLY A 185 29.13 6.15 -1.80
N LEU A 186 29.30 5.47 -0.66
CA LEU A 186 28.25 4.68 -0.01
C LEU A 186 27.68 5.48 1.17
N LEU A 187 26.36 5.38 1.36
CA LEU A 187 25.68 5.89 2.55
C LEU A 187 25.66 4.81 3.63
N ARG A 188 26.10 5.18 4.83
CA ARG A 188 26.24 4.30 5.98
C ARG A 188 25.38 4.81 7.12
N LEU A 189 24.46 3.98 7.59
CA LEU A 189 23.69 4.25 8.79
C LEU A 189 24.53 4.03 10.04
N ARG A 190 24.55 5.04 10.92
CA ARG A 190 25.18 5.02 12.25
C ARG A 190 24.13 5.29 13.31
N PHE A 191 24.00 4.38 14.25
CA PHE A 191 23.08 4.51 15.37
C PHE A 191 23.86 4.75 16.67
N HIS A 192 23.75 5.96 17.21
CA HIS A 192 24.35 6.34 18.48
C HIS A 192 23.41 5.97 19.61
N GLN A 193 23.70 4.85 20.27
CA GLN A 193 22.93 4.40 21.43
C GLN A 193 23.57 4.87 22.72
N HIS A 194 22.76 5.40 23.63
CA HIS A 194 23.25 5.82 24.94
C HIS A 194 23.94 4.67 25.69
N GLY A 195 25.10 4.96 26.27
CA GLY A 195 25.91 3.97 26.99
C GLY A 195 26.91 3.19 26.11
N LEU A 196 26.87 3.32 24.80
CA LEU A 196 27.90 2.76 23.91
C LEU A 196 28.98 3.80 23.58
N LEU A 197 30.26 3.35 23.54
CA LEU A 197 31.41 4.23 23.24
C LEU A 197 31.53 4.56 21.74
N ARG A 198 30.95 3.72 20.88
CA ARG A 198 30.92 3.93 19.43
C ARG A 198 29.52 3.74 18.85
N PRO A 199 29.22 4.35 17.72
CA PRO A 199 27.96 4.08 17.04
C PRO A 199 27.92 2.63 16.52
N LEU A 200 26.71 2.08 16.43
CA LEU A 200 26.43 0.82 15.78
C LEU A 200 26.22 1.05 14.30
N ALA A 201 26.75 0.16 13.45
CA ALA A 201 26.40 0.11 12.04
C ALA A 201 25.03 -0.57 11.86
N ALA A 202 24.38 -0.37 10.70
CA ALA A 202 23.10 -1.01 10.38
C ALA A 202 23.14 -2.55 10.56
N ALA A 203 24.27 -3.17 10.20
CA ALA A 203 24.48 -4.61 10.37
C ALA A 203 24.49 -5.08 11.83
N GLU A 204 24.79 -4.20 12.78
CA GLU A 204 24.88 -4.50 14.21
C GLU A 204 23.58 -4.25 14.98
N LEU A 205 22.58 -3.64 14.33
CA LEU A 205 21.30 -3.34 14.97
C LEU A 205 20.50 -4.62 15.24
N SER A 206 19.75 -4.63 16.34
CA SER A 206 18.74 -5.66 16.55
C SER A 206 17.63 -5.55 15.48
N ASP A 207 16.93 -6.65 15.22
CA ASP A 207 15.82 -6.67 14.26
C ASP A 207 14.74 -5.65 14.61
N GLY A 208 14.40 -5.52 15.90
CA GLY A 208 13.42 -4.54 16.37
C GLY A 208 13.89 -3.10 16.17
N THR A 209 15.16 -2.80 16.46
CA THR A 209 15.71 -1.45 16.22
C THR A 209 15.71 -1.09 14.75
N LEU A 210 16.19 -2.01 13.89
CA LEU A 210 16.21 -1.79 12.44
C LEU A 210 14.79 -1.60 11.89
N ARG A 211 13.84 -2.43 12.32
CA ARG A 211 12.44 -2.33 11.91
C ARG A 211 11.80 -1.03 12.35
N TYR A 212 12.06 -0.58 13.56
CA TYR A 212 11.57 0.71 14.02
C TYR A 212 12.09 1.87 13.16
N LEU A 213 13.38 1.87 12.82
CA LEU A 213 13.97 2.88 11.94
C LEU A 213 13.38 2.85 10.52
N LEU A 214 13.03 1.67 10.00
CA LEU A 214 12.31 1.53 8.73
C LEU A 214 10.92 2.17 8.80
N TRP A 215 10.20 1.98 9.90
CA TRP A 215 8.92 2.67 10.12
C TRP A 215 9.07 4.18 10.25
N VAL A 216 10.11 4.65 10.94
CA VAL A 216 10.43 6.09 11.01
C VAL A 216 10.65 6.66 9.61
N ALA A 217 11.47 6.00 8.78
CA ALA A 217 11.74 6.44 7.42
C ALA A 217 10.50 6.43 6.52
N ALA A 218 9.62 5.43 6.67
CA ALA A 218 8.39 5.31 5.90
C ALA A 218 7.36 6.40 6.28
N LEU A 219 7.19 6.66 7.59
CA LEU A 219 6.14 7.54 8.13
C LEU A 219 6.52 9.02 8.12
N LEU A 220 7.82 9.34 8.23
CA LEU A 220 8.34 10.72 8.15
C LEU A 220 8.82 11.09 6.74
N SER A 221 8.41 10.35 5.72
CA SER A 221 8.74 10.63 4.32
C SER A 221 8.47 12.10 3.96
N PRO A 222 9.44 12.85 3.37
CA PRO A 222 9.22 14.23 2.95
C PRO A 222 8.16 14.40 1.85
N ARG A 223 7.90 13.32 1.11
CA ARG A 223 6.82 13.25 0.13
C ARG A 223 5.90 12.07 0.49
N PRO A 224 5.01 12.26 1.49
CA PRO A 224 4.13 11.18 1.92
C PRO A 224 3.24 10.72 0.76
N PRO A 225 3.02 9.40 0.60
CA PRO A 225 2.06 8.87 -0.35
C PRO A 225 0.63 9.26 0.06
N GLU A 226 -0.32 9.29 -0.88
CA GLU A 226 -1.73 9.54 -0.54
C GLU A 226 -2.29 8.44 0.37
N LEU A 227 -1.89 7.18 0.12
CA LEU A 227 -2.27 6.03 0.93
C LEU A 227 -1.03 5.23 1.34
N LEU A 228 -0.96 4.91 2.62
CA LEU A 228 0.05 4.06 3.21
C LEU A 228 -0.61 2.93 3.99
N VAL A 229 -0.32 1.70 3.60
CA VAL A 229 -0.82 0.50 4.27
C VAL A 229 0.31 -0.15 5.04
N LEU A 230 0.14 -0.31 6.34
CA LEU A 230 1.08 -0.97 7.25
C LEU A 230 0.46 -2.30 7.69
N ASN A 231 1.10 -3.40 7.31
CA ASN A 231 0.66 -4.72 7.73
C ASN A 231 1.53 -5.23 8.88
N GLU A 232 0.93 -5.52 10.02
CA GLU A 232 1.57 -6.00 11.25
C GLU A 232 2.84 -5.20 11.62
N PRO A 233 2.76 -3.85 11.74
CA PRO A 233 3.93 -3.03 12.00
C PRO A 233 4.62 -3.32 13.33
N GLU A 234 3.91 -3.93 14.26
CA GLU A 234 4.40 -4.37 15.57
C GLU A 234 5.28 -5.63 15.51
N THR A 235 5.25 -6.38 14.42
CA THR A 235 5.99 -7.64 14.32
C THR A 235 7.49 -7.45 14.59
N SER A 236 8.09 -8.28 15.46
CA SER A 236 9.48 -8.21 15.92
C SER A 236 9.85 -6.96 16.73
N LEU A 237 8.91 -6.09 17.08
CA LEU A 237 9.15 -4.99 18.01
C LEU A 237 9.00 -5.45 19.46
N HIS A 238 9.84 -4.89 20.33
CA HIS A 238 9.62 -5.07 21.78
C HIS A 238 8.33 -4.33 22.19
N PRO A 239 7.52 -4.87 23.10
CA PRO A 239 6.29 -4.21 23.54
C PRO A 239 6.45 -2.75 24.00
N ASP A 240 7.58 -2.41 24.59
CA ASP A 240 7.89 -1.05 25.04
C ASP A 240 8.02 -0.03 23.89
N LEU A 241 8.21 -0.50 22.66
CA LEU A 241 8.28 0.36 21.47
C LEU A 241 6.89 0.67 20.87
N LEU A 242 5.84 -0.07 21.27
CA LEU A 242 4.50 0.11 20.70
C LEU A 242 3.90 1.50 20.98
N PRO A 243 4.08 2.13 22.14
CA PRO A 243 3.62 3.50 22.35
C PRO A 243 4.31 4.51 21.42
N ALA A 244 5.63 4.39 21.25
CA ALA A 244 6.39 5.26 20.34
C ALA A 244 5.96 5.03 18.86
N LEU A 245 5.74 3.77 18.47
CA LEU A 245 5.20 3.45 17.14
C LEU A 245 3.79 4.04 16.95
N ALA A 246 2.91 3.93 17.93
CA ALA A 246 1.57 4.51 17.85
C ALA A 246 1.62 6.04 17.70
N ALA A 247 2.49 6.72 18.46
CA ALA A 247 2.69 8.16 18.34
C ALA A 247 3.21 8.57 16.95
N LEU A 248 4.15 7.79 16.41
CA LEU A 248 4.69 8.00 15.07
C LEU A 248 3.61 7.81 13.98
N ILE A 249 2.79 6.75 14.08
CA ILE A 249 1.66 6.50 13.18
C ILE A 249 0.65 7.65 13.23
N ALA A 250 0.30 8.12 14.42
CA ALA A 250 -0.67 9.21 14.58
C ALA A 250 -0.19 10.57 14.02
N LYS A 251 1.13 10.79 13.95
CA LYS A 251 1.74 12.01 13.37
C LYS A 251 1.88 11.97 11.83
N ALA A 252 1.65 10.82 11.20
CA ALA A 252 1.86 10.66 9.76
C ALA A 252 0.88 11.52 8.93
N ARG A 253 1.37 12.06 7.81
CA ARG A 253 0.61 12.97 6.93
C ARG A 253 -0.11 12.26 5.77
N ALA A 254 -0.04 10.94 5.71
CA ALA A 254 -0.73 10.11 4.71
C ALA A 254 -2.08 9.61 5.26
N GLN A 255 -3.00 9.23 4.37
CA GLN A 255 -4.08 8.36 4.78
C GLN A 255 -3.49 6.98 5.15
N LEU A 256 -3.75 6.52 6.36
CA LEU A 256 -3.19 5.26 6.86
C LEU A 256 -4.24 4.16 6.97
N ILE A 257 -3.84 2.96 6.57
CA ILE A 257 -4.53 1.71 6.93
C ILE A 257 -3.52 0.87 7.71
N VAL A 258 -3.80 0.62 8.97
CA VAL A 258 -2.97 -0.24 9.82
C VAL A 258 -3.70 -1.55 10.06
N VAL A 259 -3.10 -2.65 9.62
CA VAL A 259 -3.58 -4.01 9.90
C VAL A 259 -2.74 -4.56 11.04
N SER A 260 -3.36 -4.89 12.15
CA SER A 260 -2.64 -5.33 13.35
C SER A 260 -3.41 -6.42 14.10
N HIS A 261 -2.67 -7.35 14.68
CA HIS A 261 -3.18 -8.33 15.64
C HIS A 261 -2.82 -7.97 17.09
N ALA A 262 -2.00 -6.94 17.30
CA ALA A 262 -1.54 -6.51 18.63
C ALA A 262 -2.54 -5.57 19.30
N ARG A 263 -3.34 -6.09 20.22
CA ARG A 263 -4.26 -5.27 21.04
C ARG A 263 -3.59 -4.06 21.71
N PRO A 264 -2.33 -4.15 22.24
CA PRO A 264 -1.66 -2.99 22.82
C PRO A 264 -1.45 -1.85 21.81
N LEU A 265 -1.08 -2.15 20.56
CA LEU A 265 -0.92 -1.13 19.51
C LEU A 265 -2.27 -0.49 19.16
N VAL A 266 -3.31 -1.30 18.94
CA VAL A 266 -4.67 -0.81 18.66
C VAL A 266 -5.17 0.09 19.78
N HIS A 267 -4.96 -0.31 21.04
CA HIS A 267 -5.36 0.47 22.21
C HIS A 267 -4.60 1.81 22.32
N ALA A 268 -3.27 1.78 22.08
CA ALA A 268 -2.45 2.98 22.06
C ALA A 268 -2.87 3.96 20.95
N LEU A 269 -3.15 3.45 19.72
CA LEU A 269 -3.64 4.26 18.62
C LEU A 269 -5.02 4.86 18.92
N SER A 270 -5.95 4.08 19.44
CA SER A 270 -7.30 4.58 19.79
C SER A 270 -7.27 5.66 20.88
N ALA A 271 -6.28 5.64 21.78
CA ALA A 271 -6.11 6.66 22.80
C ALA A 271 -5.54 7.98 22.24
N ILE A 272 -4.67 7.92 21.23
CA ILE A 272 -3.99 9.09 20.67
C ILE A 272 -4.81 9.70 19.51
N ALA A 273 -5.44 8.84 18.68
CA ALA A 273 -6.23 9.22 17.51
C ALA A 273 -7.67 8.70 17.64
N PRO A 274 -8.51 9.30 18.48
CA PRO A 274 -9.87 8.83 18.75
C PRO A 274 -10.79 8.92 17.51
N GLU A 275 -10.41 9.70 16.50
CA GLU A 275 -11.11 9.81 15.21
C GLU A 275 -10.80 8.64 14.27
N ALA A 276 -9.81 7.82 14.56
CA ALA A 276 -9.46 6.67 13.72
C ALA A 276 -10.56 5.60 13.77
N ALA A 277 -11.01 5.16 12.61
CA ALA A 277 -11.98 4.08 12.51
C ALA A 277 -11.32 2.73 12.80
N VAL A 278 -11.80 2.01 13.80
CA VAL A 278 -11.38 0.64 14.09
C VAL A 278 -12.35 -0.33 13.43
N LEU A 279 -11.84 -1.14 12.51
CA LEU A 279 -12.60 -2.16 11.79
C LEU A 279 -12.18 -3.54 12.31
N GLU A 280 -13.05 -4.19 13.05
CA GLU A 280 -12.79 -5.54 13.57
C GLU A 280 -13.26 -6.61 12.58
N LEU A 281 -12.37 -7.57 12.29
CA LEU A 281 -12.65 -8.67 11.37
C LEU A 281 -12.86 -9.97 12.15
N GLU A 282 -13.92 -10.68 11.82
CA GLU A 282 -14.28 -11.95 12.42
C GLU A 282 -14.39 -13.07 11.37
N LYS A 283 -14.31 -14.31 11.82
CA LYS A 283 -14.56 -15.49 10.96
C LYS A 283 -15.96 -16.03 11.20
N GLU A 284 -16.77 -16.00 10.16
CA GLU A 284 -18.11 -16.61 10.14
C GLU A 284 -18.17 -17.69 9.06
N PHE A 285 -18.39 -18.94 9.48
CA PHE A 285 -18.45 -20.12 8.56
C PHE A 285 -17.28 -20.21 7.57
N GLY A 286 -16.07 -19.84 8.00
CA GLY A 286 -14.87 -19.89 7.15
C GLY A 286 -14.68 -18.66 6.24
N ALA A 287 -15.61 -17.72 6.22
CA ALA A 287 -15.45 -16.43 5.58
C ALA A 287 -14.98 -15.36 6.58
N THR A 288 -14.17 -14.40 6.12
CA THR A 288 -13.84 -13.21 6.90
C THR A 288 -14.95 -12.18 6.70
N VAL A 289 -15.49 -11.66 7.79
CA VAL A 289 -16.55 -10.67 7.80
C VAL A 289 -16.16 -9.50 8.72
N LEU A 290 -16.74 -8.34 8.47
CA LEU A 290 -16.59 -7.18 9.34
C LEU A 290 -17.54 -7.33 10.53
N ALA A 291 -16.99 -7.26 11.75
CA ALA A 291 -17.78 -7.36 12.98
C ALA A 291 -18.84 -6.26 13.04
N GLY A 292 -20.03 -6.61 13.51
CA GLY A 292 -21.14 -5.66 13.64
C GLY A 292 -21.74 -5.16 12.32
N GLN A 293 -21.22 -5.55 11.16
CA GLN A 293 -21.78 -5.17 9.87
C GLN A 293 -22.99 -6.05 9.53
N GLY A 294 -24.19 -5.59 9.88
CA GLY A 294 -25.43 -6.23 9.43
C GLY A 294 -25.61 -6.18 7.91
N ARG A 295 -26.56 -6.97 7.37
CA ARG A 295 -26.85 -7.00 5.93
C ARG A 295 -27.20 -5.64 5.31
N LEU A 296 -27.61 -4.67 6.11
CA LEU A 296 -27.96 -3.29 5.71
C LEU A 296 -26.75 -2.33 5.69
N GLY A 297 -25.62 -2.68 6.32
CA GLY A 297 -24.40 -1.86 6.37
C GLY A 297 -23.46 -2.07 5.18
N ARG A 298 -23.93 -2.64 4.08
CA ARG A 298 -23.11 -2.82 2.87
C ARG A 298 -22.85 -1.48 2.18
N PRO A 299 -21.68 -1.32 1.51
CA PRO A 299 -21.39 -0.12 0.73
C PRO A 299 -22.54 0.25 -0.22
N ALA A 300 -22.80 1.53 -0.40
CA ALA A 300 -23.89 2.04 -1.24
C ALA A 300 -23.69 1.77 -2.75
N TRP A 301 -22.51 1.35 -3.19
CA TRP A 301 -22.21 1.03 -4.58
C TRP A 301 -22.27 -0.49 -4.86
N HIS A 302 -22.66 -0.83 -6.06
CA HIS A 302 -22.74 -2.22 -6.52
C HIS A 302 -21.69 -2.48 -7.59
N TRP A 303 -21.09 -3.67 -7.53
CA TRP A 303 -20.20 -4.12 -8.59
C TRP A 303 -20.89 -4.11 -9.94
N PRO A 304 -20.20 -3.60 -11.00
CA PRO A 304 -20.75 -3.68 -12.33
C PRO A 304 -21.03 -5.14 -12.71
N LYS A 305 -22.14 -5.36 -13.42
CA LYS A 305 -22.46 -6.70 -13.94
C LYS A 305 -21.43 -7.09 -14.99
N ARG A 306 -21.06 -8.35 -15.00
CA ARG A 306 -20.19 -8.95 -16.02
C ARG A 306 -20.82 -8.87 -17.40
#